data_f3ff73cedb3925c82101a859b3b2ac14
#
_entry.id   f3ff73cedb3925c82101a859b3b2ac14
#
_cell.length_a   1.000
_cell.length_b   1.000
_cell.length_c   1.000
_cell.angle_alpha   90.00
_cell.angle_beta   90.00
_cell.angle_gamma   90.00
#
_symmetry.space_group_name_H-M   'P 1'
#
loop_
_entity.id
_entity.type
_entity.pdbx_description
1 polymer ?
#
loop_
_entity_poly.entity_id
_entity_poly.type
_entity_poly.pdbx_seq_one_letter_code
_entity_poly.pdbx_strand_id
1 'polypeptide(L)'
;MQNNENKVALVSGANTGVGFQIAKALLENDYIVYVGSRDLQKGEAAVEQLGGSSKAIQLDITDSGSIHSAVEIVEKEYGYLTLLVNNAAISHAGTPGRTLEEIMGAQRASIAPVSELRKVWDTNVFGTLALTQAFLPLLHKAPSARIVTVSSALGSLTINANPQNPYRSNFDAVYGASKTALNGIFLSLAIDLENTGIKVHLVSPGFTATALNNFQGTDSVEEGSKEPIRVALAEDLPTGSFTGPADFSGEDNILPW
;
A
#
# COMPACT_ATOMS: atom_id res chain seq x y z
N MET A 1 15.12 10.47 -30.95
CA MET A 1 13.74 10.04 -30.80
C MET A 1 13.58 9.65 -29.32
N GLN A 2 12.86 10.43 -28.52
CA GLN A 2 12.51 9.99 -27.18
C GLN A 2 11.59 8.77 -27.37
N ASN A 3 12.05 7.59 -26.98
CA ASN A 3 11.17 6.44 -26.80
C ASN A 3 10.18 6.87 -25.71
N ASN A 4 8.97 7.20 -26.11
CA ASN A 4 7.88 7.46 -25.19
C ASN A 4 7.38 6.10 -24.70
N GLU A 5 8.17 5.47 -23.81
CA GLU A 5 7.73 4.22 -23.18
C GLU A 5 6.57 4.54 -22.23
N ASN A 6 5.53 3.74 -22.31
CA ASN A 6 4.34 3.94 -21.49
C ASN A 6 4.68 3.81 -19.99
N LYS A 7 4.20 4.71 -19.18
CA LYS A 7 4.26 4.56 -17.72
C LYS A 7 3.17 3.58 -17.30
N VAL A 8 3.54 2.37 -16.89
CA VAL A 8 2.59 1.31 -16.50
C VAL A 8 2.62 1.11 -14.99
N ALA A 9 1.48 1.23 -14.34
CA ALA A 9 1.33 1.07 -12.89
C ALA A 9 0.32 -0.02 -12.54
N LEU A 10 0.57 -0.74 -11.45
CA LEU A 10 -0.40 -1.60 -10.77
C LEU A 10 -0.62 -1.07 -9.35
N VAL A 11 -1.88 -0.84 -9.00
CA VAL A 11 -2.29 -0.42 -7.64
C VAL A 11 -3.17 -1.51 -7.03
N SER A 12 -2.70 -2.21 -6.01
CA SER A 12 -3.48 -3.24 -5.32
C SER A 12 -4.54 -2.61 -4.40
N GLY A 13 -5.76 -3.19 -4.36
CA GLY A 13 -6.86 -2.66 -3.56
C GLY A 13 -7.32 -1.25 -4.01
N ALA A 14 -7.31 -0.99 -5.31
CA ALA A 14 -7.58 0.34 -5.88
C ALA A 14 -9.05 0.56 -6.26
N ASN A 15 -9.94 -0.37 -5.95
CA ASN A 15 -11.36 -0.21 -6.24
C ASN A 15 -12.08 0.81 -5.33
N THR A 16 -11.42 1.33 -4.29
CA THR A 16 -11.97 2.33 -3.36
C THR A 16 -10.86 3.00 -2.54
N GLY A 17 -11.22 4.07 -1.82
CA GLY A 17 -10.35 4.70 -0.81
C GLY A 17 -9.04 5.26 -1.35
N VAL A 18 -7.98 5.15 -0.56
CA VAL A 18 -6.64 5.68 -0.89
C VAL A 18 -6.11 5.12 -2.20
N GLY A 19 -6.28 3.82 -2.46
CA GLY A 19 -5.84 3.18 -3.71
C GLY A 19 -6.54 3.74 -4.94
N PHE A 20 -7.83 4.07 -4.84
CA PHE A 20 -8.59 4.70 -5.92
C PHE A 20 -8.05 6.10 -6.23
N GLN A 21 -7.75 6.91 -5.20
CA GLN A 21 -7.20 8.25 -5.39
C GLN A 21 -5.78 8.21 -5.98
N ILE A 22 -4.95 7.24 -5.56
CA ILE A 22 -3.63 7.02 -6.17
C ILE A 22 -3.80 6.67 -7.65
N ALA A 23 -4.70 5.71 -7.99
CA ALA A 23 -4.97 5.33 -9.37
C ALA A 23 -5.43 6.53 -10.22
N LYS A 24 -6.34 7.36 -9.68
CA LYS A 24 -6.82 8.59 -10.33
C LYS A 24 -5.66 9.56 -10.63
N ALA A 25 -4.84 9.85 -9.63
CA ALA A 25 -3.70 10.76 -9.79
C ALA A 25 -2.66 10.23 -10.78
N LEU A 26 -2.42 8.92 -10.83
CA LEU A 26 -1.54 8.31 -11.80
C LEU A 26 -2.06 8.45 -13.24
N LEU A 27 -3.38 8.28 -13.45
CA LEU A 27 -4.01 8.51 -14.75
C LEU A 27 -3.87 9.96 -15.21
N GLU A 28 -4.02 10.93 -14.30
CA GLU A 28 -3.82 12.35 -14.56
C GLU A 28 -2.36 12.71 -14.89
N ASN A 29 -1.41 11.79 -14.63
CA ASN A 29 0.03 11.91 -14.93
C ASN A 29 0.50 10.91 -16.01
N ASP A 30 -0.39 10.57 -16.95
CA ASP A 30 -0.14 9.79 -18.17
C ASP A 30 0.29 8.33 -17.91
N TYR A 31 -0.09 7.77 -16.75
CA TYR A 31 0.07 6.33 -16.50
C TYR A 31 -1.06 5.52 -17.12
N ILE A 32 -0.73 4.32 -17.57
CA ILE A 32 -1.68 3.23 -17.74
C ILE A 32 -1.77 2.55 -16.38
N VAL A 33 -2.99 2.42 -15.83
CA VAL A 33 -3.16 1.95 -14.45
C VAL A 33 -3.99 0.68 -14.38
N TYR A 34 -3.40 -0.40 -13.89
CA TYR A 34 -4.12 -1.59 -13.47
C TYR A 34 -4.71 -1.38 -12.08
N VAL A 35 -6.03 -1.38 -12.02
CA VAL A 35 -6.84 -1.27 -10.79
C VAL A 35 -7.04 -2.66 -10.20
N GLY A 36 -6.19 -3.04 -9.26
CA GLY A 36 -6.24 -4.34 -8.59
C GLY A 36 -7.38 -4.42 -7.58
N SER A 37 -8.26 -5.43 -7.73
CA SER A 37 -9.37 -5.70 -6.81
C SER A 37 -9.60 -7.20 -6.66
N ARG A 38 -9.86 -7.68 -5.43
CA ARG A 38 -10.23 -9.10 -5.18
C ARG A 38 -11.54 -9.47 -5.88
N ASP A 39 -12.46 -8.53 -5.95
CA ASP A 39 -13.74 -8.62 -6.64
C ASP A 39 -13.60 -7.88 -7.96
N LEU A 40 -13.60 -8.63 -9.07
CA LEU A 40 -13.41 -8.05 -10.40
C LEU A 40 -14.51 -7.06 -10.75
N GLN A 41 -15.77 -7.32 -10.38
CA GLN A 41 -16.90 -6.42 -10.67
C GLN A 41 -16.71 -5.05 -9.98
N LYS A 42 -16.18 -5.04 -8.74
CA LYS A 42 -15.83 -3.79 -8.06
C LYS A 42 -14.65 -3.07 -8.72
N GLY A 43 -13.70 -3.83 -9.25
CA GLY A 43 -12.60 -3.28 -10.05
C GLY A 43 -13.11 -2.64 -11.34
N GLU A 44 -14.00 -3.30 -12.07
CA GLU A 44 -14.62 -2.79 -13.29
C GLU A 44 -15.44 -1.53 -13.02
N ALA A 45 -16.24 -1.50 -11.96
CA ALA A 45 -16.99 -0.30 -11.55
C ALA A 45 -16.07 0.87 -11.19
N ALA A 46 -14.91 0.61 -10.60
CA ALA A 46 -13.92 1.65 -10.32
C ALA A 46 -13.27 2.17 -11.62
N VAL A 47 -12.94 1.30 -12.55
CA VAL A 47 -12.41 1.67 -13.88
C VAL A 47 -13.42 2.50 -14.66
N GLU A 48 -14.70 2.17 -14.61
CA GLU A 48 -15.76 2.97 -15.24
C GLU A 48 -15.82 4.41 -14.70
N GLN A 49 -15.60 4.58 -13.39
CA GLN A 49 -15.53 5.90 -12.75
C GLN A 49 -14.23 6.67 -13.08
N LEU A 50 -13.11 5.95 -13.12
CA LEU A 50 -11.80 6.55 -13.39
C LEU A 50 -11.65 6.96 -14.87
N GLY A 51 -12.17 6.14 -15.79
CA GLY A 51 -11.99 6.36 -17.22
C GLY A 51 -10.53 6.26 -17.68
N GLY A 52 -10.22 6.91 -18.80
CA GLY A 52 -8.85 7.03 -19.32
C GLY A 52 -8.21 5.69 -19.64
N SER A 53 -6.93 5.56 -19.31
CA SER A 53 -6.13 4.34 -19.54
C SER A 53 -6.14 3.41 -18.32
N SER A 54 -7.27 3.35 -17.57
CA SER A 54 -7.43 2.42 -16.46
C SER A 54 -7.91 1.05 -16.93
N LYS A 55 -7.48 -0.01 -16.26
CA LYS A 55 -7.84 -1.41 -16.55
C LYS A 55 -8.11 -2.16 -15.25
N ALA A 56 -9.24 -2.85 -15.15
CA ALA A 56 -9.50 -3.71 -14.00
C ALA A 56 -8.66 -4.99 -14.09
N ILE A 57 -8.11 -5.42 -12.97
CA ILE A 57 -7.43 -6.70 -12.85
C ILE A 57 -7.88 -7.39 -11.55
N GLN A 58 -8.31 -8.65 -11.66
CA GLN A 58 -8.62 -9.42 -10.47
C GLN A 58 -7.33 -9.71 -9.72
N LEU A 59 -7.26 -9.31 -8.44
CA LEU A 59 -6.06 -9.46 -7.64
C LEU A 59 -6.41 -9.68 -6.17
N ASP A 60 -6.33 -10.93 -5.74
CA ASP A 60 -6.24 -11.31 -4.33
C ASP A 60 -4.76 -11.58 -3.98
N ILE A 61 -4.18 -10.71 -3.17
CA ILE A 61 -2.77 -10.82 -2.80
C ILE A 61 -2.48 -11.98 -1.83
N THR A 62 -3.52 -12.64 -1.32
CA THR A 62 -3.40 -13.85 -0.48
C THR A 62 -3.49 -15.14 -1.30
N ASP A 63 -3.77 -15.03 -2.60
CA ASP A 63 -3.86 -16.16 -3.54
C ASP A 63 -2.75 -16.09 -4.58
N SER A 64 -1.84 -17.06 -4.54
CA SER A 64 -0.72 -17.14 -5.47
C SER A 64 -1.15 -17.31 -6.93
N GLY A 65 -2.27 -17.99 -7.19
CA GLY A 65 -2.83 -18.14 -8.53
C GLY A 65 -3.34 -16.82 -9.08
N SER A 66 -4.02 -16.02 -8.25
CA SER A 66 -4.48 -14.67 -8.59
C SER A 66 -3.30 -13.73 -8.90
N ILE A 67 -2.24 -13.78 -8.08
CA ILE A 67 -1.01 -13.01 -8.31
C ILE A 67 -0.37 -13.41 -9.65
N HIS A 68 -0.22 -14.71 -9.90
CA HIS A 68 0.40 -15.21 -11.13
C HIS A 68 -0.36 -14.77 -12.37
N SER A 69 -1.70 -14.90 -12.37
CA SER A 69 -2.55 -14.44 -13.46
C SER A 69 -2.41 -12.94 -13.72
N ALA A 70 -2.29 -12.13 -12.66
CA ALA A 70 -2.06 -10.69 -12.80
C ALA A 70 -0.70 -10.37 -13.45
N VAL A 71 0.36 -11.10 -13.08
CA VAL A 71 1.68 -10.96 -13.72
C VAL A 71 1.61 -11.31 -15.20
N GLU A 72 0.97 -12.43 -15.57
CA GLU A 72 0.83 -12.85 -16.98
C GLU A 72 0.09 -11.82 -17.83
N ILE A 73 -0.97 -11.19 -17.29
CA ILE A 73 -1.73 -10.15 -18.00
C ILE A 73 -0.82 -8.95 -18.29
N VAL A 74 -0.12 -8.42 -17.27
CA VAL A 74 0.76 -7.27 -17.44
C VAL A 74 1.95 -7.58 -18.35
N GLU A 75 2.56 -8.76 -18.21
CA GLU A 75 3.65 -9.20 -19.05
C GLU A 75 3.24 -9.32 -20.52
N LYS A 76 2.10 -9.92 -20.80
CA LYS A 76 1.56 -10.07 -22.16
C LYS A 76 1.25 -8.74 -22.83
N GLU A 77 0.73 -7.76 -22.06
CA GLU A 77 0.29 -6.50 -22.64
C GLU A 77 1.43 -5.48 -22.79
N TYR A 78 2.35 -5.42 -21.84
CA TYR A 78 3.40 -4.39 -21.79
C TYR A 78 4.82 -4.95 -21.66
N GLY A 79 5.00 -6.14 -21.11
CA GLY A 79 6.31 -6.76 -20.92
C GLY A 79 7.12 -6.22 -19.74
N TYR A 80 6.68 -5.14 -19.09
CA TYR A 80 7.33 -4.48 -17.94
C TYR A 80 6.31 -3.77 -17.05
N LEU A 81 6.75 -3.37 -15.86
CA LEU A 81 5.99 -2.53 -14.93
C LEU A 81 6.88 -1.41 -14.40
N THR A 82 6.44 -0.13 -14.48
CA THR A 82 7.21 1.02 -13.98
C THR A 82 6.90 1.36 -12.53
N LEU A 83 5.69 1.04 -12.06
CA LEU A 83 5.27 1.35 -10.68
C LEU A 83 4.38 0.25 -10.11
N LEU A 84 4.79 -0.31 -8.97
CA LEU A 84 3.95 -1.16 -8.14
C LEU A 84 3.54 -0.39 -6.89
N VAL A 85 2.23 -0.23 -6.68
CA VAL A 85 1.69 0.35 -5.45
C VAL A 85 1.02 -0.74 -4.62
N ASN A 86 1.64 -1.13 -3.54
CA ASN A 86 1.11 -2.04 -2.54
C ASN A 86 0.21 -1.26 -1.60
N ASN A 87 -1.10 -1.24 -1.88
CA ASN A 87 -2.07 -0.52 -1.06
C ASN A 87 -3.09 -1.46 -0.39
N ALA A 88 -3.34 -2.64 -0.93
CA ALA A 88 -4.29 -3.59 -0.34
C ALA A 88 -3.90 -3.96 1.10
N ALA A 89 -4.82 -3.75 2.05
CA ALA A 89 -4.64 -4.08 3.46
C ALA A 89 -5.98 -4.31 4.16
N ILE A 90 -5.94 -4.97 5.31
CA ILE A 90 -7.05 -5.09 6.25
C ILE A 90 -6.58 -4.73 7.66
N SER A 91 -7.46 -4.14 8.48
CA SER A 91 -7.13 -3.82 9.88
C SER A 91 -7.56 -4.91 10.86
N HIS A 92 -8.52 -5.73 10.47
CA HIS A 92 -9.08 -6.79 11.31
C HIS A 92 -9.65 -7.91 10.44
N ALA A 93 -9.83 -9.08 11.04
CA ALA A 93 -10.42 -10.26 10.39
C ALA A 93 -11.32 -11.07 11.34
N GLY A 94 -11.80 -10.45 12.41
CA GLY A 94 -12.71 -11.05 13.38
C GLY A 94 -14.17 -10.98 12.95
N THR A 95 -15.08 -11.05 13.92
CA THR A 95 -16.52 -11.01 13.71
C THR A 95 -16.95 -9.74 12.96
N PRO A 96 -17.75 -9.84 11.89
CA PRO A 96 -18.29 -8.67 11.21
C PRO A 96 -19.16 -7.78 12.11
N GLY A 97 -19.20 -6.48 11.82
CA GLY A 97 -20.08 -5.53 12.49
C GLY A 97 -19.55 -5.00 13.84
N ARG A 98 -18.31 -5.33 14.22
CA ARG A 98 -17.65 -4.71 15.38
C ARG A 98 -17.43 -3.22 15.15
N THR A 99 -17.63 -2.42 16.20
CA THR A 99 -17.20 -1.01 16.22
C THR A 99 -15.67 -0.89 16.20
N LEU A 100 -15.15 0.29 15.87
CA LEU A 100 -13.70 0.52 15.92
C LEU A 100 -13.13 0.31 17.34
N GLU A 101 -13.86 0.74 18.36
CA GLU A 101 -13.46 0.57 19.77
C GLU A 101 -13.37 -0.92 20.15
N GLU A 102 -14.36 -1.74 19.75
CA GLU A 102 -14.36 -3.19 19.96
C GLU A 102 -13.21 -3.87 19.23
N ILE A 103 -12.89 -3.43 17.98
CA ILE A 103 -11.76 -3.93 17.21
C ILE A 103 -10.46 -3.62 17.96
N MET A 104 -10.21 -2.36 18.28
CA MET A 104 -8.99 -1.93 18.98
C MET A 104 -8.85 -2.59 20.34
N GLY A 105 -9.95 -2.73 21.10
CA GLY A 105 -9.97 -3.41 22.39
C GLY A 105 -9.54 -4.88 22.28
N ALA A 106 -10.00 -5.58 21.24
CA ALA A 106 -9.70 -7.00 20.99
C ALA A 106 -8.28 -7.24 20.44
N GLN A 107 -7.61 -6.22 19.89
CA GLN A 107 -6.31 -6.34 19.25
C GLN A 107 -5.11 -6.08 20.18
N ARG A 108 -5.35 -5.86 21.47
CA ARG A 108 -4.28 -5.69 22.47
C ARG A 108 -3.43 -6.95 22.55
N ALA A 109 -2.11 -6.81 22.60
CA ALA A 109 -1.15 -7.92 22.59
C ALA A 109 -1.41 -8.98 23.70
N SER A 110 -1.99 -8.56 24.85
CA SER A 110 -2.30 -9.47 25.97
C SER A 110 -3.49 -10.41 25.73
N ILE A 111 -4.37 -10.11 24.73
CA ILE A 111 -5.62 -10.86 24.51
C ILE A 111 -5.95 -11.12 23.05
N ALA A 112 -5.22 -10.53 22.11
CA ALA A 112 -5.49 -10.64 20.69
C ALA A 112 -5.51 -12.11 20.22
N PRO A 113 -6.58 -12.55 19.52
CA PRO A 113 -6.62 -13.90 18.99
C PRO A 113 -5.53 -14.11 17.93
N VAL A 114 -4.65 -15.10 18.13
CA VAL A 114 -3.58 -15.41 17.16
C VAL A 114 -4.15 -15.75 15.78
N SER A 115 -5.35 -16.30 15.69
CA SER A 115 -6.02 -16.58 14.41
C SER A 115 -6.41 -15.31 13.67
N GLU A 116 -6.80 -14.23 14.34
CA GLU A 116 -7.06 -12.92 13.72
C GLU A 116 -5.76 -12.28 13.28
N LEU A 117 -4.74 -12.31 14.15
CA LEU A 117 -3.39 -11.83 13.82
C LEU A 117 -2.87 -12.50 12.54
N ARG A 118 -2.91 -13.83 12.44
CA ARG A 118 -2.47 -14.57 11.24
C ARG A 118 -3.17 -14.06 9.98
N LYS A 119 -4.49 -13.93 9.97
CA LYS A 119 -5.26 -13.48 8.79
C LYS A 119 -4.88 -12.07 8.35
N VAL A 120 -4.68 -11.14 9.31
CA VAL A 120 -4.25 -9.78 8.98
C VAL A 120 -2.82 -9.77 8.43
N TRP A 121 -1.92 -10.57 9.02
CA TRP A 121 -0.56 -10.68 8.56
C TRP A 121 -0.45 -11.40 7.21
N ASP A 122 -1.30 -12.40 6.95
CA ASP A 122 -1.37 -13.06 5.65
C ASP A 122 -1.65 -12.06 4.52
N THR A 123 -2.52 -11.07 4.77
CA THR A 123 -2.78 -10.00 3.79
C THR A 123 -1.69 -8.94 3.82
N ASN A 124 -1.47 -8.29 4.98
CA ASN A 124 -0.69 -7.06 5.05
C ASN A 124 0.81 -7.28 4.89
N VAL A 125 1.32 -8.45 5.24
CA VAL A 125 2.75 -8.77 5.26
C VAL A 125 3.10 -9.77 4.16
N PHE A 126 2.61 -10.99 4.27
CA PHE A 126 3.01 -12.07 3.37
C PHE A 126 2.45 -11.89 1.96
N GLY A 127 1.18 -11.51 1.81
CA GLY A 127 0.57 -11.25 0.52
C GLY A 127 1.20 -10.06 -0.20
N THR A 128 1.51 -8.99 0.54
CA THR A 128 2.20 -7.82 0.00
C THR A 128 3.61 -8.16 -0.50
N LEU A 129 4.35 -8.96 0.28
CA LEU A 129 5.67 -9.45 -0.14
C LEU A 129 5.57 -10.38 -1.36
N ALA A 130 4.63 -11.33 -1.35
CA ALA A 130 4.43 -12.27 -2.45
C ALA A 130 4.07 -11.55 -3.76
N LEU A 131 3.16 -10.56 -3.71
CA LEU A 131 2.84 -9.71 -4.85
C LEU A 131 4.08 -9.01 -5.38
N THR A 132 4.85 -8.38 -4.49
CA THR A 132 6.05 -7.64 -4.87
C THR A 132 7.08 -8.55 -5.54
N GLN A 133 7.37 -9.71 -4.94
CA GLN A 133 8.32 -10.69 -5.49
C GLN A 133 7.90 -11.19 -6.88
N ALA A 134 6.61 -11.44 -7.08
CA ALA A 134 6.08 -11.90 -8.36
C ALA A 134 6.24 -10.85 -9.47
N PHE A 135 6.14 -9.56 -9.15
CA PHE A 135 6.30 -8.46 -10.11
C PHE A 135 7.75 -7.98 -10.28
N LEU A 136 8.72 -8.39 -9.44
CA LEU A 136 10.12 -7.99 -9.58
C LEU A 136 10.69 -8.22 -10.99
N PRO A 137 10.43 -9.36 -11.68
CA PRO A 137 10.93 -9.56 -13.04
C PRO A 137 10.44 -8.49 -14.03
N LEU A 138 9.22 -7.99 -13.89
CA LEU A 138 8.68 -6.94 -14.76
C LEU A 138 9.20 -5.55 -14.38
N LEU A 139 9.43 -5.31 -13.08
CA LEU A 139 10.06 -4.08 -12.58
C LEU A 139 11.51 -3.97 -13.06
N HIS A 140 12.26 -5.08 -13.08
CA HIS A 140 13.63 -5.10 -13.62
C HIS A 140 13.72 -4.82 -15.12
N LYS A 141 12.65 -5.06 -15.87
CA LYS A 141 12.60 -4.77 -17.32
C LYS A 141 12.29 -3.30 -17.63
N ALA A 142 11.79 -2.54 -16.66
CA ALA A 142 11.47 -1.13 -16.84
C ALA A 142 12.73 -0.27 -16.79
N PRO A 143 12.82 0.82 -17.58
CA PRO A 143 13.97 1.73 -17.58
C PRO A 143 14.12 2.50 -16.27
N SER A 144 13.03 2.67 -15.55
CA SER A 144 12.98 3.26 -14.20
C SER A 144 11.80 2.66 -13.47
N ALA A 145 12.03 1.96 -12.36
CA ALA A 145 10.99 1.29 -11.62
C ALA A 145 10.91 1.75 -10.17
N ARG A 146 9.68 1.74 -9.62
CA ARG A 146 9.42 2.06 -8.22
C ARG A 146 8.43 1.09 -7.60
N ILE A 147 8.65 0.85 -6.31
CA ILE A 147 7.73 0.11 -5.44
C ILE A 147 7.33 1.08 -4.32
N VAL A 148 6.04 1.37 -4.21
CA VAL A 148 5.48 2.21 -3.16
C VAL A 148 4.56 1.35 -2.30
N THR A 149 4.83 1.29 -1.01
CA THR A 149 4.07 0.45 -0.07
C THR A 149 3.35 1.32 0.95
N VAL A 150 2.02 1.26 0.93
CA VAL A 150 1.18 1.99 1.89
C VAL A 150 1.25 1.29 3.24
N SER A 151 2.00 1.92 4.14
CA SER A 151 2.17 1.52 5.54
C SER A 151 1.26 2.33 6.46
N SER A 152 1.74 2.65 7.63
CA SER A 152 1.08 3.48 8.64
C SER A 152 2.13 4.03 9.62
N ALA A 153 1.91 5.23 10.18
CA ALA A 153 2.70 5.74 11.30
C ALA A 153 2.66 4.79 12.52
N LEU A 154 1.59 3.99 12.67
CA LEU A 154 1.52 2.91 13.65
C LEU A 154 2.56 1.80 13.42
N GLY A 155 3.18 1.73 12.24
CA GLY A 155 4.30 0.82 11.97
C GLY A 155 5.65 1.30 12.54
N SER A 156 5.77 2.55 12.98
CA SER A 156 6.99 3.10 13.56
C SER A 156 7.18 2.68 15.02
N LEU A 157 8.20 1.90 15.32
CA LEU A 157 8.55 1.55 16.69
C LEU A 157 9.03 2.78 17.48
N THR A 158 9.76 3.68 16.83
CA THR A 158 10.26 4.91 17.46
C THR A 158 9.12 5.82 17.91
N ILE A 159 8.11 6.05 17.03
CA ILE A 159 6.93 6.85 17.38
C ILE A 159 6.15 6.20 18.53
N ASN A 160 5.88 4.89 18.43
CA ASN A 160 5.06 4.20 19.44
C ASN A 160 5.80 3.96 20.77
N ALA A 161 7.12 3.89 20.77
CA ALA A 161 7.91 3.81 22.01
C ALA A 161 7.90 5.13 22.81
N ASN A 162 7.64 6.27 22.15
CA ASN A 162 7.61 7.58 22.82
C ASN A 162 6.38 7.70 23.74
N PRO A 163 6.56 7.87 25.06
CA PRO A 163 5.44 8.04 26.01
C PRO A 163 4.60 9.30 25.75
N GLN A 164 5.13 10.28 25.06
CA GLN A 164 4.45 11.56 24.74
C GLN A 164 3.60 11.45 23.46
N ASN A 165 3.68 10.34 22.71
CA ASN A 165 2.85 10.15 21.53
C ASN A 165 1.38 9.99 21.95
N PRO A 166 0.46 10.91 21.55
CA PRO A 166 -0.95 10.83 21.92
C PRO A 166 -1.66 9.63 21.31
N TYR A 167 -1.12 9.05 20.23
CA TYR A 167 -1.68 7.88 19.55
C TYR A 167 -1.06 6.56 19.97
N ARG A 168 -0.16 6.58 20.96
CA ARG A 168 0.55 5.38 21.44
C ARG A 168 -0.38 4.24 21.84
N SER A 169 -1.55 4.56 22.43
CA SER A 169 -2.54 3.55 22.86
C SER A 169 -3.19 2.80 21.68
N ASN A 170 -3.05 3.30 20.46
CA ASN A 170 -3.59 2.70 19.24
C ASN A 170 -2.63 1.67 18.63
N PHE A 171 -1.41 1.55 19.15
CA PHE A 171 -0.46 0.53 18.69
C PHE A 171 -0.86 -0.84 19.23
N ASP A 172 -1.27 -1.72 18.33
CA ASP A 172 -1.81 -3.04 18.63
C ASP A 172 -0.98 -4.17 18.01
N ALA A 173 -1.26 -5.41 18.44
CA ALA A 173 -0.51 -6.60 17.98
C ALA A 173 -0.97 -7.11 16.60
N VAL A 174 -2.13 -6.70 16.11
CA VAL A 174 -2.73 -7.24 14.89
C VAL A 174 -2.39 -6.35 13.70
N TYR A 175 -2.89 -5.12 13.67
CA TYR A 175 -2.66 -4.18 12.58
C TYR A 175 -1.35 -3.42 12.74
N GLY A 176 -1.16 -2.73 13.87
CA GLY A 176 0.04 -1.92 14.11
C GLY A 176 1.32 -2.73 13.95
N ALA A 177 1.40 -3.89 14.60
CA ALA A 177 2.55 -4.79 14.47
C ALA A 177 2.70 -5.37 13.05
N SER A 178 1.61 -5.58 12.27
CA SER A 178 1.72 -5.98 10.88
C SER A 178 2.39 -4.89 10.02
N LYS A 179 2.12 -3.61 10.31
CA LYS A 179 2.75 -2.48 9.62
C LYS A 179 4.22 -2.31 10.01
N THR A 180 4.59 -2.62 11.27
CA THR A 180 5.99 -2.70 11.69
C THR A 180 6.74 -3.81 10.93
N ALA A 181 6.16 -5.00 10.82
CA ALA A 181 6.75 -6.10 10.06
C ALA A 181 6.90 -5.74 8.57
N LEU A 182 5.87 -5.11 8.00
CA LEU A 182 5.90 -4.60 6.63
C LEU A 182 7.04 -3.60 6.42
N ASN A 183 7.21 -2.64 7.34
CA ASN A 183 8.30 -1.67 7.31
C ASN A 183 9.67 -2.36 7.27
N GLY A 184 9.92 -3.32 8.17
CA GLY A 184 11.17 -4.05 8.22
C GLY A 184 11.47 -4.86 6.94
N ILE A 185 10.45 -5.53 6.39
CA ILE A 185 10.59 -6.30 5.14
C ILE A 185 10.90 -5.38 3.96
N PHE A 186 10.19 -4.27 3.81
CA PHE A 186 10.40 -3.38 2.67
C PHE A 186 11.66 -2.51 2.81
N LEU A 187 12.14 -2.24 4.02
CA LEU A 187 13.49 -1.70 4.21
C LEU A 187 14.56 -2.71 3.79
N SER A 188 14.42 -3.98 4.15
CA SER A 188 15.32 -5.05 3.66
C SER A 188 15.29 -5.15 2.13
N LEU A 189 14.11 -5.08 1.51
CA LEU A 189 13.99 -5.07 0.06
C LEU A 189 14.65 -3.84 -0.58
N ALA A 190 14.54 -2.66 0.05
CA ALA A 190 15.22 -1.45 -0.43
C ALA A 190 16.74 -1.63 -0.45
N ILE A 191 17.31 -2.28 0.58
CA ILE A 191 18.73 -2.61 0.68
C ILE A 191 19.12 -3.62 -0.41
N ASP A 192 18.34 -4.68 -0.60
CA ASP A 192 18.62 -5.69 -1.63
C ASP A 192 18.63 -5.12 -3.05
N LEU A 193 17.82 -4.08 -3.30
CA LEU A 193 17.64 -3.48 -4.61
C LEU A 193 18.49 -2.21 -4.85
N GLU A 194 19.32 -1.77 -3.92
CA GLU A 194 20.10 -0.51 -4.01
C GLU A 194 20.88 -0.37 -5.32
N ASN A 195 21.40 -1.47 -5.87
CA ASN A 195 22.23 -1.46 -7.06
C ASN A 195 21.48 -1.83 -8.35
N THR A 196 20.14 -1.92 -8.30
CA THR A 196 19.33 -2.36 -9.45
C THR A 196 18.64 -1.22 -10.20
N GLY A 197 18.64 -0.01 -9.62
CA GLY A 197 17.87 1.13 -10.12
C GLY A 197 16.40 1.14 -9.71
N ILE A 198 15.88 0.07 -9.08
CA ILE A 198 14.52 0.03 -8.54
C ILE A 198 14.50 0.75 -7.19
N LYS A 199 13.63 1.75 -7.06
CA LYS A 199 13.45 2.48 -5.80
C LYS A 199 12.29 1.90 -4.99
N VAL A 200 12.48 1.80 -3.68
CA VAL A 200 11.47 1.26 -2.74
C VAL A 200 11.14 2.32 -1.70
N HIS A 201 9.86 2.61 -1.54
CA HIS A 201 9.37 3.63 -0.61
C HIS A 201 8.21 3.09 0.22
N LEU A 202 8.14 3.54 1.47
CA LEU A 202 7.00 3.31 2.35
C LEU A 202 6.34 4.65 2.65
N VAL A 203 5.02 4.63 2.79
CA VAL A 203 4.25 5.85 3.02
C VAL A 203 3.07 5.60 3.96
N SER A 204 2.85 6.50 4.90
CA SER A 204 1.65 6.54 5.74
C SER A 204 0.65 7.54 5.19
N PRO A 205 -0.62 7.15 4.98
CA PRO A 205 -1.66 8.08 4.50
C PRO A 205 -2.27 8.96 5.61
N GLY A 206 -1.84 8.87 6.85
CA GLY A 206 -2.52 9.50 7.97
C GLY A 206 -3.75 8.70 8.45
N PHE A 207 -4.60 9.31 9.26
CA PHE A 207 -5.82 8.67 9.78
C PHE A 207 -7.02 8.96 8.87
N THR A 208 -7.04 8.30 7.74
CA THR A 208 -7.99 8.50 6.62
C THR A 208 -9.30 7.74 6.84
N ALA A 209 -10.44 8.40 6.66
CA ALA A 209 -11.77 7.81 6.76
C ALA A 209 -12.06 6.84 5.60
N THR A 210 -11.82 5.55 5.81
CA THR A 210 -12.03 4.47 4.83
C THR A 210 -12.74 3.28 5.48
N ALA A 211 -13.14 2.31 4.66
CA ALA A 211 -13.68 1.06 5.16
C ALA A 211 -12.72 0.29 6.09
N LEU A 212 -11.41 0.56 6.04
CA LEU A 212 -10.41 -0.02 6.89
C LEU A 212 -10.66 0.27 8.38
N ASN A 213 -11.18 1.47 8.70
CA ASN A 213 -11.45 1.93 10.07
C ASN A 213 -12.92 2.32 10.29
N ASN A 214 -13.85 1.67 9.56
CA ASN A 214 -15.28 1.97 9.62
C ASN A 214 -15.60 3.46 9.37
N PHE A 215 -14.82 4.14 8.51
CA PHE A 215 -14.95 5.55 8.16
C PHE A 215 -14.79 6.53 9.35
N GLN A 216 -14.07 6.12 10.38
CA GLN A 216 -13.81 6.93 11.59
C GLN A 216 -12.46 7.68 11.55
N GLY A 217 -11.84 7.79 10.38
CA GLY A 217 -10.66 8.64 10.19
C GLY A 217 -10.98 10.12 10.32
N THR A 218 -9.98 10.92 10.70
CA THR A 218 -10.10 12.38 10.79
C THR A 218 -9.96 13.06 9.44
N ASP A 219 -9.24 12.42 8.53
CA ASP A 219 -8.95 12.96 7.21
C ASP A 219 -9.94 12.42 6.18
N SER A 220 -10.37 13.23 5.23
CA SER A 220 -11.07 12.73 4.05
C SER A 220 -10.15 11.80 3.23
N VAL A 221 -10.74 11.03 2.31
CA VAL A 221 -9.95 10.15 1.44
C VAL A 221 -9.00 10.96 0.56
N GLU A 222 -9.44 12.11 0.08
CA GLU A 222 -8.65 13.04 -0.72
C GLU A 222 -7.46 13.60 0.08
N GLU A 223 -7.70 14.03 1.31
CA GLU A 223 -6.64 14.60 2.18
C GLU A 223 -5.60 13.53 2.53
N GLY A 224 -6.05 12.38 3.05
CA GLY A 224 -5.17 11.30 3.46
C GLY A 224 -4.43 10.64 2.30
N SER A 225 -4.86 10.86 1.05
CA SER A 225 -4.17 10.32 -0.13
C SER A 225 -3.06 11.24 -0.68
N LYS A 226 -2.95 12.48 -0.23
CA LYS A 226 -1.97 13.45 -0.75
C LYS A 226 -0.53 12.93 -0.66
N GLU A 227 -0.13 12.45 0.50
CA GLU A 227 1.23 11.94 0.70
C GLU A 227 1.49 10.64 -0.08
N PRO A 228 0.63 9.60 -0.07
CA PRO A 228 0.74 8.47 -0.98
C PRO A 228 0.86 8.83 -2.46
N ILE A 229 0.07 9.80 -2.93
CA ILE A 229 0.13 10.31 -4.31
C ILE A 229 1.49 10.98 -4.58
N ARG A 230 1.93 11.87 -3.69
CA ARG A 230 3.24 12.53 -3.81
C ARG A 230 4.36 11.52 -3.96
N VAL A 231 4.39 10.48 -3.11
CA VAL A 231 5.41 9.43 -3.15
C VAL A 231 5.30 8.58 -4.42
N ALA A 232 4.09 8.24 -4.85
CA ALA A 232 3.88 7.48 -6.08
C ALA A 232 4.37 8.22 -7.34
N LEU A 233 4.31 9.55 -7.35
CA LEU A 233 4.74 10.38 -8.45
C LEU A 233 6.21 10.86 -8.34
N ALA A 234 6.83 10.77 -7.15
CA ALA A 234 8.18 11.26 -6.93
C ALA A 234 9.23 10.40 -7.68
N GLU A 235 10.08 11.06 -8.49
CA GLU A 235 11.13 10.39 -9.25
C GLU A 235 12.49 10.42 -8.54
N ASP A 236 12.73 11.39 -7.66
CA ASP A 236 14.01 11.70 -7.00
C ASP A 236 14.05 11.38 -5.51
N LEU A 237 12.96 10.83 -4.95
CA LEU A 237 12.95 10.42 -3.55
C LEU A 237 13.99 9.30 -3.31
N PRO A 238 14.83 9.40 -2.24
CA PRO A 238 15.81 8.36 -1.91
C PRO A 238 15.12 7.00 -1.63
N THR A 239 15.70 5.90 -2.15
CA THR A 239 15.22 4.55 -1.81
C THR A 239 15.33 4.30 -0.31
N GLY A 240 14.44 3.49 0.25
CA GLY A 240 14.37 3.24 1.69
C GLY A 240 13.72 4.38 2.50
N SER A 241 13.03 5.33 1.83
CA SER A 241 12.30 6.38 2.55
C SER A 241 11.02 5.83 3.17
N PHE A 242 10.74 6.23 4.41
CA PHE A 242 9.44 6.08 5.05
C PHE A 242 8.87 7.46 5.34
N THR A 243 7.75 7.81 4.72
CA THR A 243 7.18 9.14 4.78
C THR A 243 5.73 9.13 5.30
N GLY A 244 5.24 10.28 5.72
CA GLY A 244 3.86 10.43 6.19
C GLY A 244 3.48 11.89 6.34
N PRO A 245 2.24 12.19 6.79
CA PRO A 245 1.77 13.54 6.97
C PRO A 245 2.60 14.29 8.03
N ALA A 246 2.69 15.61 7.89
CA ALA A 246 3.50 16.50 8.71
C ALA A 246 3.24 16.39 10.22
N ASP A 247 2.02 16.04 10.61
CA ASP A 247 1.64 15.85 12.02
C ASP A 247 2.45 14.76 12.73
N PHE A 248 3.04 13.80 11.97
CA PHE A 248 3.83 12.70 12.48
C PHE A 248 5.31 12.78 12.10
N SER A 249 5.66 13.54 11.07
CA SER A 249 6.97 13.50 10.42
C SER A 249 7.80 14.78 10.57
N GLY A 250 7.20 15.90 10.94
CA GLY A 250 7.86 17.21 10.91
C GLY A 250 8.03 17.76 9.48
N GLU A 251 8.97 18.69 9.29
CA GLU A 251 9.08 19.50 8.06
C GLU A 251 9.43 18.71 6.79
N ASP A 252 10.13 17.58 6.92
CA ASP A 252 10.62 16.79 5.77
C ASP A 252 9.70 15.64 5.36
N ASN A 253 8.55 15.50 5.98
CA ASN A 253 7.63 14.35 5.80
C ASN A 253 8.29 12.96 6.06
N ILE A 254 9.47 12.90 6.67
CA ILE A 254 10.17 11.67 6.99
C ILE A 254 9.69 11.13 8.34
N LEU A 255 9.20 9.90 8.35
CA LEU A 255 8.84 9.17 9.56
C LEU A 255 10.05 8.38 10.08
N PRO A 256 10.30 8.34 11.40
CA PRO A 256 11.27 7.40 11.95
C PRO A 256 10.71 5.97 11.91
N TRP A 257 11.65 5.01 11.83
CA TRP A 257 11.34 3.57 11.82
C TRP A 257 10.82 3.03 13.14
#